data_11feea5a1df4e4aaf4a5d92c6ad14582
#
_entry.id   11feea5a1df4e4aaf4a5d92c6ad14582
#
_cell.length_a   1.000
_cell.length_b   1.000
_cell.length_c   1.000
_cell.angle_alpha   90.00
_cell.angle_beta   90.00
_cell.angle_gamma   90.00
#
_symmetry.space_group_name_H-M   'P 1'
#
loop_
_entity.id
_entity.type
_entity.pdbx_description
1 polymer ?
#
loop_
_entity_poly.entity_id
_entity_poly.type
_entity_poly.pdbx_seq_one_letter_code
_entity_poly.pdbx_strand_id
1 'polypeptide(L)'
;MGGDAGAPRARLAELVAALSLGVDLGFGQPMEHVLRQCLIALRLADQAGLGEQDRMAVYYTALLVNVGCHADAHEQAKWFGDDITLKSGKYAHELGSVRGALATMRLVGAGNPPLHRFRVGLEFAFSGHRELDGMISQHAKLARTLAGQLELPGQVREGVGSAYEQWDGRGWPGTLKGGAIPVAARIAQLAEFMEVAHRVGGVAGATALARRRAGRQFDPALAALLCSHAEEIFAGLEAAPAWRTVIAAEPALAVELSPDQLDRALAAIANFVDLKSPFTLGHSVAVAELAEEAGCRLGLPPGQVLALRRAGFVHGFGRLGVSNSIWDRPGPLSAGEWERIRMYPYLTERMLHQSAALAPLGEIAVQHRERLDGSGYPRGLSGGAISRPARVLGAADAYASMREPRPHRPARPAEDAAGELRAEVRAGRLDGAAVDAVLEAAGHRLPRRREALAGPAGLTAREVEVLILLARGLSNKQIAERLVITPKTAGNHVEHIYAKIDASSRAAAAMFAVQHGLLPEEKMRQSPHAPAAGPRLPSCLR
;
A
#
# COMPACT_ATOMS: atom_id res chain seq x y z
N MET A 1 25.97 15.32 -15.32
CA MET A 1 25.68 15.95 -14.03
C MET A 1 24.56 16.96 -14.25
N GLY A 2 23.31 16.51 -14.23
CA GLY A 2 22.12 17.35 -14.26
C GLY A 2 21.48 17.19 -12.89
N GLY A 3 21.60 18.22 -12.04
CA GLY A 3 21.13 18.21 -10.68
C GLY A 3 19.62 18.00 -10.62
N ASP A 4 19.22 17.09 -9.77
CA ASP A 4 17.85 16.85 -9.32
C ASP A 4 17.40 18.03 -8.41
N ALA A 5 17.25 19.19 -9.03
CA ALA A 5 16.83 20.42 -8.37
C ALA A 5 15.30 20.51 -8.46
N GLY A 6 14.57 19.81 -7.56
CA GLY A 6 13.16 20.07 -7.47
C GLY A 6 12.25 19.04 -6.82
N ALA A 7 12.64 17.79 -6.63
CA ALA A 7 11.76 16.84 -5.93
C ALA A 7 11.79 17.10 -4.42
N PRO A 8 10.62 17.17 -3.74
CA PRO A 8 10.56 17.36 -2.29
C PRO A 8 11.26 16.18 -1.60
N ARG A 9 12.18 16.49 -0.67
CA ARG A 9 12.86 15.48 0.13
C ARG A 9 11.95 15.05 1.27
N ALA A 10 11.91 13.74 1.53
CA ALA A 10 11.16 13.21 2.65
C ALA A 10 11.89 13.49 3.97
N ARG A 11 11.18 13.96 4.98
CA ARG A 11 11.68 14.04 6.35
C ARG A 11 11.43 12.71 7.06
N LEU A 12 12.33 12.33 7.96
CA LEU A 12 12.15 11.13 8.77
C LEU A 12 10.84 11.18 9.57
N ALA A 13 10.50 12.36 10.11
CA ALA A 13 9.25 12.59 10.82
C ALA A 13 8.00 12.30 9.96
N GLU A 14 8.00 12.66 8.68
CA GLU A 14 6.89 12.38 7.76
C GLU A 14 6.70 10.87 7.54
N LEU A 15 7.80 10.13 7.42
CA LEU A 15 7.76 8.69 7.22
C LEU A 15 7.23 7.97 8.47
N VAL A 16 7.70 8.37 9.67
CA VAL A 16 7.23 7.83 10.95
C VAL A 16 5.77 8.20 11.20
N ALA A 17 5.38 9.45 10.90
CA ALA A 17 4.00 9.88 11.01
C ALA A 17 3.07 9.12 10.04
N ALA A 18 3.50 8.87 8.79
CA ALA A 18 2.73 8.06 7.86
C ALA A 18 2.51 6.62 8.36
N LEU A 19 3.55 6.01 8.96
CA LEU A 19 3.42 4.70 9.59
C LEU A 19 2.43 4.73 10.76
N SER A 20 2.46 5.77 11.60
CA SER A 20 1.57 5.90 12.76
C SER A 20 0.09 5.98 12.37
N LEU A 21 -0.25 6.55 11.19
CA LEU A 21 -1.61 6.52 10.67
C LEU A 21 -2.10 5.08 10.40
N GLY A 22 -1.20 4.20 9.97
CA GLY A 22 -1.52 2.78 9.80
C GLY A 22 -1.69 2.05 11.13
N VAL A 23 -0.90 2.43 12.13
CA VAL A 23 -1.02 1.91 13.50
C VAL A 23 -2.38 2.28 14.09
N ASP A 24 -2.84 3.52 13.91
CA ASP A 24 -4.19 3.96 14.33
C ASP A 24 -5.28 3.02 13.81
N LEU A 25 -5.23 2.70 12.52
CA LEU A 25 -6.20 1.78 11.89
C LEU A 25 -6.13 0.38 12.50
N GLY A 26 -4.91 -0.12 12.76
CA GLY A 26 -4.67 -1.41 13.40
C GLY A 26 -5.15 -1.48 14.86
N PHE A 27 -5.35 -0.34 15.50
CA PHE A 27 -5.91 -0.19 16.85
C PHE A 27 -7.41 0.14 16.86
N GLY A 28 -8.05 0.19 15.68
CA GLY A 28 -9.45 0.61 15.58
C GLY A 28 -9.68 2.06 16.04
N GLN A 29 -8.62 2.89 15.98
CA GLN A 29 -8.70 4.31 16.28
C GLN A 29 -8.87 5.12 14.99
N PRO A 30 -9.48 6.31 15.06
CA PRO A 30 -9.53 7.19 13.90
C PRO A 30 -8.10 7.61 13.53
N MET A 31 -7.84 7.74 12.23
CA MET A 31 -6.55 8.29 11.75
C MET A 31 -6.24 9.61 12.45
N GLU A 32 -4.96 9.86 12.68
CA GLU A 32 -4.41 11.00 13.44
C GLU A 32 -4.57 10.90 14.98
N HIS A 33 -5.05 9.77 15.54
CA HIS A 33 -5.02 9.54 16.98
C HIS A 33 -3.60 9.67 17.54
N VAL A 34 -2.63 8.93 16.97
CA VAL A 34 -1.22 8.99 17.40
C VAL A 34 -0.60 10.36 17.16
N LEU A 35 -1.01 11.08 16.12
CA LEU A 35 -0.53 12.45 15.89
C LEU A 35 -1.03 13.41 16.98
N ARG A 36 -2.31 13.34 17.36
CA ARG A 36 -2.84 14.14 18.49
C ARG A 36 -2.22 13.75 19.82
N GLN A 37 -2.00 12.46 20.07
CA GLN A 37 -1.23 11.95 21.19
C GLN A 37 0.16 12.58 21.26
N CYS A 38 0.88 12.68 20.13
CA CYS A 38 2.18 13.31 20.04
C CYS A 38 2.13 14.80 20.44
N LEU A 39 1.10 15.53 20.01
CA LEU A 39 0.92 16.93 20.42
C LEU A 39 0.66 17.08 21.92
N ILE A 40 -0.16 16.20 22.51
CA ILE A 40 -0.37 16.17 23.96
C ILE A 40 0.96 15.88 24.68
N ALA A 41 1.74 14.91 24.17
CA ALA A 41 3.03 14.53 24.73
C ALA A 41 4.04 15.69 24.71
N LEU A 42 4.13 16.41 23.59
CA LEU A 42 5.02 17.58 23.47
C LEU A 42 4.61 18.73 24.39
N ARG A 43 3.32 19.06 24.46
CA ARG A 43 2.82 20.11 25.35
C ARG A 43 3.05 19.77 26.82
N LEU A 44 2.88 18.49 27.19
CA LEU A 44 3.20 18.03 28.55
C LEU A 44 4.72 18.09 28.81
N ALA A 45 5.56 17.77 27.83
CA ALA A 45 7.01 17.90 27.92
C ALA A 45 7.44 19.37 28.10
N ASP A 46 6.78 20.31 27.41
CA ASP A 46 6.99 21.74 27.58
C ASP A 46 6.63 22.19 28.99
N GLN A 47 5.48 21.80 29.52
CA GLN A 47 5.06 22.10 30.90
C GLN A 47 5.99 21.47 31.96
N ALA A 48 6.59 20.32 31.63
CA ALA A 48 7.58 19.67 32.47
C ALA A 48 8.99 20.30 32.39
N GLY A 49 9.19 21.33 31.55
CA GLY A 49 10.45 22.01 31.36
C GLY A 49 11.55 21.16 30.73
N LEU A 50 11.19 20.18 29.89
CA LEU A 50 12.18 19.28 29.27
C LEU A 50 12.99 20.01 28.19
N GLY A 51 14.27 19.71 28.14
CA GLY A 51 15.20 20.20 27.12
C GLY A 51 14.90 19.59 25.73
N GLU A 52 15.50 20.18 24.70
CA GLU A 52 15.23 19.84 23.31
C GLU A 52 15.47 18.36 22.96
N GLN A 53 16.51 17.75 23.51
CA GLN A 53 16.82 16.33 23.30
C GLN A 53 15.76 15.41 23.91
N ASP A 54 15.28 15.71 25.13
CA ASP A 54 14.22 14.94 25.76
C ASP A 54 12.89 15.11 25.01
N ARG A 55 12.59 16.32 24.54
CA ARG A 55 11.41 16.60 23.71
C ARG A 55 11.45 15.82 22.40
N MET A 56 12.61 15.72 21.75
CA MET A 56 12.82 14.88 20.58
C MET A 56 12.57 13.40 20.91
N ALA A 57 13.08 12.91 22.06
CA ALA A 57 12.82 11.55 22.50
C ALA A 57 11.32 11.32 22.77
N VAL A 58 10.62 12.28 23.39
CA VAL A 58 9.16 12.25 23.60
C VAL A 58 8.41 12.19 22.26
N TYR A 59 8.78 13.04 21.30
CA TYR A 59 8.16 13.13 19.99
C TYR A 59 8.16 11.77 19.27
N TYR A 60 9.34 11.20 19.04
CA TYR A 60 9.46 9.94 18.33
C TYR A 60 8.96 8.73 19.14
N THR A 61 9.08 8.76 20.47
CA THR A 61 8.49 7.71 21.32
C THR A 61 6.96 7.73 21.21
N ALA A 62 6.33 8.90 21.24
CA ALA A 62 4.88 9.02 21.10
C ALA A 62 4.38 8.54 19.74
N LEU A 63 5.11 8.81 18.66
CA LEU A 63 4.73 8.34 17.32
C LEU A 63 4.92 6.82 17.14
N LEU A 64 5.84 6.19 17.85
CA LEU A 64 6.22 4.79 17.66
C LEU A 64 5.72 3.85 18.77
N VAL A 65 5.08 4.34 19.81
CA VAL A 65 4.74 3.57 21.03
C VAL A 65 3.99 2.26 20.74
N ASN A 66 3.07 2.27 19.80
CA ASN A 66 2.22 1.12 19.49
C ASN A 66 2.63 0.39 18.20
N VAL A 67 3.74 0.80 17.58
CA VAL A 67 4.12 0.28 16.27
C VAL A 67 4.36 -1.23 16.28
N GLY A 68 4.85 -1.82 17.38
CA GLY A 68 5.11 -3.26 17.50
C GLY A 68 3.87 -4.15 17.62
N CYS A 69 2.71 -3.59 17.97
CA CYS A 69 1.52 -4.38 18.32
C CYS A 69 0.85 -5.11 17.13
N HIS A 70 1.21 -4.79 15.89
CA HIS A 70 0.65 -5.51 14.75
C HIS A 70 1.39 -6.81 14.42
N ALA A 71 2.60 -6.99 14.94
CA ALA A 71 3.41 -8.17 14.65
C ALA A 71 2.75 -9.48 15.13
N ASP A 72 1.97 -9.43 16.22
CA ASP A 72 1.25 -10.59 16.75
C ASP A 72 -0.24 -10.61 16.36
N ALA A 73 -0.61 -9.87 15.31
CA ALA A 73 -2.01 -9.79 14.89
C ALA A 73 -2.57 -11.15 14.45
N HIS A 74 -1.72 -12.03 13.93
CA HIS A 74 -2.09 -13.40 13.58
C HIS A 74 -2.49 -14.22 14.81
N GLU A 75 -1.66 -14.22 15.85
CA GLU A 75 -1.88 -14.94 17.11
C GLU A 75 -3.06 -14.33 17.86
N GLN A 76 -3.17 -13.00 17.89
CA GLN A 76 -4.31 -12.32 18.49
C GLN A 76 -5.62 -12.67 17.78
N ALA A 77 -5.64 -12.73 16.45
CA ALA A 77 -6.81 -13.16 15.70
C ALA A 77 -7.17 -14.63 15.95
N LYS A 78 -6.16 -15.50 16.11
CA LYS A 78 -6.36 -16.91 16.49
C LYS A 78 -7.10 -17.05 17.81
N TRP A 79 -6.68 -16.29 18.85
CA TRP A 79 -7.22 -16.40 20.20
C TRP A 79 -8.53 -15.61 20.39
N PHE A 80 -8.63 -14.41 19.82
CA PHE A 80 -9.70 -13.44 20.11
C PHE A 80 -10.64 -13.19 18.94
N GLY A 81 -10.42 -13.82 17.79
CA GLY A 81 -11.26 -13.69 16.61
C GLY A 81 -11.00 -12.41 15.81
N ASP A 82 -10.77 -11.26 16.46
CA ASP A 82 -10.48 -9.98 15.80
C ASP A 82 -9.42 -9.21 16.59
N ASP A 83 -8.22 -9.12 16.02
CA ASP A 83 -7.06 -8.44 16.61
C ASP A 83 -7.28 -6.93 16.77
N ILE A 84 -8.04 -6.29 15.87
CA ILE A 84 -8.35 -4.85 15.95
C ILE A 84 -9.32 -4.58 17.10
N THR A 85 -10.37 -5.37 17.24
CA THR A 85 -11.32 -5.26 18.35
C THR A 85 -10.64 -5.49 19.70
N LEU A 86 -9.73 -6.46 19.79
CA LEU A 86 -8.93 -6.69 21.01
C LEU A 86 -8.13 -5.45 21.39
N LYS A 87 -7.38 -4.88 20.44
CA LYS A 87 -6.51 -3.71 20.68
C LYS A 87 -7.30 -2.46 21.03
N SER A 88 -8.46 -2.24 20.41
CA SER A 88 -9.34 -1.12 20.73
C SER A 88 -9.85 -1.16 22.17
N GLY A 89 -10.01 -2.35 22.74
CA GLY A 89 -10.40 -2.58 24.12
C GLY A 89 -9.38 -2.15 25.19
N LYS A 90 -8.10 -1.93 24.79
CA LYS A 90 -7.00 -1.47 25.67
C LYS A 90 -7.37 -0.21 26.47
N TYR A 91 -8.11 0.69 25.87
CA TYR A 91 -8.43 1.98 26.48
C TYR A 91 -9.64 1.92 27.45
N ALA A 92 -10.51 0.93 27.27
CA ALA A 92 -11.72 0.77 28.10
C ALA A 92 -11.43 0.20 29.51
N HIS A 93 -10.37 -0.62 29.64
CA HIS A 93 -10.07 -1.34 30.87
C HIS A 93 -8.63 -1.16 31.31
N GLU A 94 -8.37 -1.21 32.61
CA GLU A 94 -6.99 -1.31 33.11
C GLU A 94 -6.43 -2.70 32.78
N LEU A 95 -5.32 -2.73 32.07
CA LEU A 95 -4.54 -3.95 31.85
C LEU A 95 -4.09 -4.49 33.23
N GLY A 96 -4.28 -5.80 33.47
CA GLY A 96 -3.98 -6.43 34.77
C GLY A 96 -5.07 -6.29 35.85
N SER A 97 -6.18 -5.57 35.58
CA SER A 97 -7.33 -5.56 36.47
C SER A 97 -8.23 -6.79 36.25
N VAL A 98 -8.93 -7.21 37.32
CA VAL A 98 -9.93 -8.32 37.23
C VAL A 98 -10.99 -8.03 36.17
N ARG A 99 -11.44 -6.77 36.06
CA ARG A 99 -12.40 -6.35 35.02
C ARG A 99 -11.82 -6.44 33.63
N GLY A 100 -10.56 -6.05 33.44
CA GLY A 100 -9.83 -6.18 32.17
C GLY A 100 -9.66 -7.65 31.78
N ALA A 101 -9.24 -8.50 32.72
CA ALA A 101 -9.12 -9.94 32.50
C ALA A 101 -10.46 -10.58 32.09
N LEU A 102 -11.57 -10.25 32.77
CA LEU A 102 -12.89 -10.72 32.41
C LEU A 102 -13.36 -10.22 31.05
N ALA A 103 -13.04 -8.98 30.69
CA ALA A 103 -13.35 -8.42 29.36
C ALA A 103 -12.57 -9.17 28.26
N THR A 104 -11.27 -9.40 28.45
CA THR A 104 -10.42 -10.18 27.54
C THR A 104 -10.92 -11.63 27.40
N MET A 105 -11.27 -12.28 28.52
CA MET A 105 -11.83 -13.64 28.51
C MET A 105 -13.14 -13.75 27.69
N ARG A 106 -13.97 -12.71 27.69
CA ARG A 106 -15.19 -12.66 26.89
C ARG A 106 -14.91 -12.64 25.39
N LEU A 107 -13.76 -12.14 24.97
CA LEU A 107 -13.34 -12.10 23.57
C LEU A 107 -12.72 -13.42 23.12
N VAL A 108 -12.28 -14.29 24.02
CA VAL A 108 -11.66 -15.59 23.66
C VAL A 108 -12.61 -16.40 22.80
N GLY A 109 -12.12 -16.77 21.62
CA GLY A 109 -12.88 -17.54 20.63
C GLY A 109 -14.07 -16.78 20.02
N ALA A 110 -14.15 -15.46 20.15
CA ALA A 110 -15.24 -14.66 19.57
C ALA A 110 -15.35 -14.90 18.05
N GLY A 111 -16.58 -14.92 17.53
CA GLY A 111 -16.86 -15.19 16.12
C GLY A 111 -16.89 -16.67 15.72
N ASN A 112 -16.51 -17.59 16.61
CA ASN A 112 -16.55 -19.03 16.36
C ASN A 112 -17.85 -19.68 16.88
N PRO A 113 -18.25 -20.84 16.32
CA PRO A 113 -19.35 -21.64 16.85
C PRO A 113 -19.10 -22.07 18.33
N PRO A 114 -20.14 -22.27 19.14
CA PRO A 114 -19.99 -22.48 20.59
C PRO A 114 -19.03 -23.59 21.00
N LEU A 115 -19.05 -24.72 20.29
CA LEU A 115 -18.14 -25.84 20.56
C LEU A 115 -16.67 -25.51 20.27
N HIS A 116 -16.40 -24.82 19.18
CA HIS A 116 -15.06 -24.35 18.83
C HIS A 116 -14.58 -23.29 19.81
N ARG A 117 -15.47 -22.36 20.19
CA ARG A 117 -15.19 -21.34 21.22
C ARG A 117 -14.79 -21.97 22.55
N PHE A 118 -15.50 -23.02 22.98
CA PHE A 118 -15.15 -23.76 24.19
C PHE A 118 -13.75 -24.40 24.10
N ARG A 119 -13.43 -25.02 22.96
CA ARG A 119 -12.11 -25.60 22.71
C ARG A 119 -11.00 -24.55 22.77
N VAL A 120 -11.17 -23.42 22.08
CA VAL A 120 -10.23 -22.29 22.10
C VAL A 120 -10.09 -21.76 23.53
N GLY A 121 -11.17 -21.65 24.30
CA GLY A 121 -11.15 -21.24 25.69
C GLY A 121 -10.34 -22.16 26.60
N LEU A 122 -10.45 -23.47 26.42
CA LEU A 122 -9.62 -24.44 27.14
C LEU A 122 -8.15 -24.32 26.76
N GLU A 123 -7.83 -24.27 25.47
CA GLU A 123 -6.46 -24.12 24.98
C GLU A 123 -5.83 -22.82 25.49
N PHE A 124 -6.59 -21.71 25.46
CA PHE A 124 -6.15 -20.42 26.01
C PHE A 124 -5.87 -20.48 27.51
N ALA A 125 -6.69 -21.19 28.29
CA ALA A 125 -6.48 -21.33 29.73
C ALA A 125 -5.20 -22.09 30.09
N PHE A 126 -4.76 -23.02 29.21
CA PHE A 126 -3.53 -23.80 29.44
C PHE A 126 -2.25 -23.09 28.97
N SER A 127 -2.29 -22.39 27.83
CA SER A 127 -1.08 -21.79 27.21
C SER A 127 -1.20 -20.29 26.88
N GLY A 128 -2.39 -19.83 26.54
CA GLY A 128 -2.61 -18.52 25.91
C GLY A 128 -2.23 -17.32 26.80
N HIS A 129 -2.37 -17.42 28.12
CA HIS A 129 -1.99 -16.32 29.02
C HIS A 129 -0.48 -16.05 29.05
N ARG A 130 0.35 -17.12 28.96
CA ARG A 130 1.82 -16.98 28.89
C ARG A 130 2.27 -16.44 27.54
N GLU A 131 1.60 -16.84 26.47
CA GLU A 131 1.84 -16.32 25.14
C GLU A 131 1.54 -14.81 25.07
N LEU A 132 0.46 -14.35 25.71
CA LEU A 132 0.09 -12.94 25.75
C LEU A 132 1.15 -12.05 26.42
N ASP A 133 1.65 -12.47 27.57
CA ASP A 133 2.72 -11.74 28.28
C ASP A 133 4.00 -11.67 27.44
N GLY A 134 4.34 -12.76 26.75
CA GLY A 134 5.45 -12.82 25.79
C GLY A 134 5.26 -11.86 24.62
N MET A 135 4.06 -11.79 24.05
CA MET A 135 3.73 -10.89 22.93
C MET A 135 3.97 -9.42 23.31
N ILE A 136 3.41 -8.94 24.43
CA ILE A 136 3.56 -7.53 24.84
C ILE A 136 5.03 -7.16 25.04
N SER A 137 5.82 -8.03 25.63
CA SER A 137 7.26 -7.83 25.77
C SER A 137 7.99 -7.76 24.42
N GLN A 138 7.53 -8.54 23.43
CA GLN A 138 8.07 -8.50 22.06
C GLN A 138 7.72 -7.21 21.32
N HIS A 139 6.55 -6.60 21.56
CA HIS A 139 6.16 -5.34 20.93
C HIS A 139 7.17 -4.23 21.19
N ALA A 140 7.57 -4.03 22.46
CA ALA A 140 8.57 -3.04 22.83
C ALA A 140 9.93 -3.32 22.17
N LYS A 141 10.33 -4.59 22.10
CA LYS A 141 11.58 -5.01 21.47
C LYS A 141 11.57 -4.77 19.95
N LEU A 142 10.46 -5.06 19.28
CA LEU A 142 10.30 -4.80 17.85
C LEU A 142 10.29 -3.31 17.54
N ALA A 143 9.56 -2.50 18.33
CA ALA A 143 9.57 -1.05 18.20
C ALA A 143 10.97 -0.46 18.38
N ARG A 144 11.74 -0.95 19.36
CA ARG A 144 13.14 -0.58 19.57
C ARG A 144 14.03 -0.97 18.39
N THR A 145 13.81 -2.14 17.80
CA THR A 145 14.53 -2.61 16.61
C THR A 145 14.26 -1.70 15.41
N LEU A 146 12.98 -1.40 15.13
CA LEU A 146 12.60 -0.47 14.05
C LEU A 146 13.22 0.92 14.27
N ALA A 147 13.14 1.47 15.50
CA ALA A 147 13.78 2.75 15.81
C ALA A 147 15.30 2.73 15.55
N GLY A 148 15.96 1.59 15.77
CA GLY A 148 17.37 1.38 15.42
C GLY A 148 17.61 1.35 13.90
N GLN A 149 16.75 0.66 13.15
CA GLN A 149 16.83 0.62 11.67
C GLN A 149 16.54 1.97 11.01
N LEU A 150 15.75 2.81 11.67
CA LEU A 150 15.50 4.21 11.28
C LEU A 150 16.60 5.17 11.75
N GLU A 151 17.69 4.66 12.31
CA GLU A 151 18.83 5.44 12.81
C GLU A 151 18.45 6.46 13.90
N LEU A 152 17.34 6.23 14.64
CA LEU A 152 16.90 7.12 15.70
C LEU A 152 17.84 7.04 16.92
N PRO A 153 18.02 8.16 17.66
CA PRO A 153 18.90 8.25 18.82
C PRO A 153 18.61 7.22 19.93
N GLY A 154 19.61 6.92 20.76
CA GLY A 154 19.53 5.97 21.86
C GLY A 154 18.36 6.23 22.81
N GLN A 155 18.13 7.49 23.18
CA GLN A 155 17.02 7.91 24.04
C GLN A 155 15.64 7.54 23.48
N VAL A 156 15.43 7.65 22.14
CA VAL A 156 14.20 7.21 21.49
C VAL A 156 14.07 5.69 21.58
N ARG A 157 15.15 4.95 21.29
CA ARG A 157 15.16 3.48 21.37
C ARG A 157 14.86 2.97 22.78
N GLU A 158 15.35 3.66 23.81
CA GLU A 158 15.04 3.37 25.21
C GLU A 158 13.58 3.72 25.53
N GLY A 159 13.09 4.88 25.07
CA GLY A 159 11.72 5.32 25.27
C GLY A 159 10.71 4.31 24.71
N VAL A 160 10.82 3.94 23.42
CA VAL A 160 9.90 2.96 22.81
C VAL A 160 10.07 1.57 23.41
N GLY A 161 11.29 1.18 23.80
CA GLY A 161 11.57 -0.10 24.47
C GLY A 161 10.98 -0.22 25.87
N SER A 162 10.62 0.90 26.51
CA SER A 162 10.05 0.97 27.86
C SER A 162 8.60 1.47 27.88
N ALA A 163 7.96 1.61 26.71
CA ALA A 163 6.66 2.26 26.59
C ALA A 163 5.50 1.50 27.26
N TYR A 164 5.68 0.21 27.55
CA TYR A 164 4.68 -0.62 28.25
C TYR A 164 4.97 -0.81 29.73
N GLU A 165 6.08 -0.26 30.26
CA GLU A 165 6.35 -0.25 31.70
C GLU A 165 5.34 0.66 32.39
N GLN A 166 4.97 0.33 33.64
CA GLN A 166 4.05 1.11 34.47
C GLN A 166 4.76 1.66 35.68
N TRP A 167 4.30 2.79 36.18
CA TRP A 167 4.92 3.47 37.33
C TRP A 167 5.10 2.57 38.54
N ASP A 168 4.14 1.70 38.84
CA ASP A 168 4.18 0.77 39.99
C ASP A 168 5.02 -0.50 39.72
N GLY A 169 5.61 -0.66 38.53
CA GLY A 169 6.41 -1.80 38.11
C GLY A 169 5.59 -3.02 37.67
N ARG A 170 4.26 -2.87 37.44
CA ARG A 170 3.38 -3.94 36.95
C ARG A 170 3.18 -3.91 35.43
N GLY A 171 4.04 -3.16 34.74
CA GLY A 171 4.07 -3.09 33.27
C GLY A 171 4.77 -4.28 32.62
N TRP A 172 5.10 -4.16 31.34
CA TRP A 172 5.81 -5.15 30.57
C TRP A 172 7.10 -4.56 29.96
N PRO A 173 8.24 -5.29 30.08
CA PRO A 173 8.43 -6.59 30.74
C PRO A 173 8.41 -6.55 32.30
N GLY A 174 8.17 -5.41 32.91
CA GLY A 174 8.11 -5.27 34.38
C GLY A 174 9.49 -5.20 35.05
N THR A 175 10.49 -4.72 34.31
CA THR A 175 11.87 -4.58 34.81
C THR A 175 12.16 -3.19 35.39
N LEU A 176 11.33 -2.21 35.03
CA LEU A 176 11.50 -0.81 35.46
C LEU A 176 10.29 -0.34 36.26
N LYS A 177 10.49 0.58 37.20
CA LYS A 177 9.42 1.26 37.94
C LYS A 177 9.80 2.68 38.33
N GLY A 178 8.81 3.52 38.54
CA GLY A 178 8.99 4.88 38.99
C GLY A 178 9.89 5.68 38.08
N GLY A 179 10.80 6.46 38.66
CA GLY A 179 11.74 7.30 37.94
C GLY A 179 12.79 6.55 37.11
N ALA A 180 12.93 5.22 37.27
CA ALA A 180 13.80 4.42 36.39
C ALA A 180 13.25 4.26 34.97
N ILE A 181 11.93 4.47 34.76
CA ILE A 181 11.33 4.47 33.45
C ILE A 181 11.71 5.77 32.72
N PRO A 182 12.25 5.72 31.49
CA PRO A 182 12.59 6.92 30.74
C PRO A 182 11.43 7.92 30.68
N VAL A 183 11.72 9.22 30.84
CA VAL A 183 10.68 10.26 30.86
C VAL A 183 9.84 10.26 29.56
N ALA A 184 10.48 10.00 28.42
CA ALA A 184 9.80 9.89 27.14
C ALA A 184 8.73 8.78 27.13
N ALA A 185 9.02 7.63 27.73
CA ALA A 185 8.06 6.53 27.84
C ALA A 185 6.89 6.89 28.77
N ARG A 186 7.18 7.52 29.94
CA ARG A 186 6.14 7.96 30.89
C ARG A 186 5.19 8.97 30.29
N ILE A 187 5.71 9.96 29.55
CA ILE A 187 4.92 11.00 28.88
C ILE A 187 4.12 10.40 27.71
N ALA A 188 4.75 9.58 26.85
CA ALA A 188 4.08 8.97 25.69
C ALA A 188 2.91 8.08 26.14
N GLN A 189 3.11 7.24 27.18
CA GLN A 189 2.05 6.41 27.72
C GLN A 189 0.89 7.24 28.29
N LEU A 190 1.18 8.29 29.07
CA LEU A 190 0.14 9.16 29.60
C LEU A 190 -0.64 9.83 28.46
N ALA A 191 0.06 10.42 27.48
CA ALA A 191 -0.55 11.12 26.36
C ALA A 191 -1.44 10.20 25.51
N GLU A 192 -1.06 8.95 25.31
CA GLU A 192 -1.83 7.95 24.58
C GLU A 192 -3.23 7.75 25.19
N PHE A 193 -3.29 7.50 26.50
CA PHE A 193 -4.57 7.30 27.16
C PHE A 193 -5.37 8.61 27.29
N MET A 194 -4.68 9.72 27.42
CA MET A 194 -5.33 11.04 27.55
C MET A 194 -5.97 11.49 26.24
N GLU A 195 -5.40 11.17 25.07
CA GLU A 195 -6.04 11.46 23.79
C GLU A 195 -7.40 10.77 23.68
N VAL A 196 -7.46 9.46 23.96
CA VAL A 196 -8.72 8.71 23.90
C VAL A 196 -9.71 9.21 24.93
N ALA A 197 -9.26 9.45 26.18
CA ALA A 197 -10.14 9.94 27.24
C ALA A 197 -10.69 11.33 26.94
N HIS A 198 -9.86 12.22 26.35
CA HIS A 198 -10.29 13.56 25.91
C HIS A 198 -11.31 13.47 24.78
N ARG A 199 -11.06 12.67 23.77
CA ARG A 199 -11.96 12.50 22.62
C ARG A 199 -13.35 11.94 23.01
N VAL A 200 -13.40 11.10 24.06
CA VAL A 200 -14.65 10.49 24.53
C VAL A 200 -15.35 11.35 25.59
N GLY A 201 -14.61 11.99 26.48
CA GLY A 201 -15.17 12.65 27.67
C GLY A 201 -14.65 14.08 27.91
N GLY A 202 -14.00 14.69 26.92
CA GLY A 202 -13.44 16.04 27.02
C GLY A 202 -12.32 16.14 28.06
N VAL A 203 -11.96 17.37 28.40
CA VAL A 203 -10.94 17.67 29.42
C VAL A 203 -11.27 17.01 30.76
N ALA A 204 -12.55 17.01 31.15
CA ALA A 204 -12.98 16.38 32.40
C ALA A 204 -12.73 14.86 32.43
N GLY A 205 -13.01 14.17 31.31
CA GLY A 205 -12.74 12.72 31.17
C GLY A 205 -11.26 12.39 31.25
N ALA A 206 -10.43 13.17 30.55
CA ALA A 206 -8.97 13.00 30.57
C ALA A 206 -8.38 13.20 31.97
N THR A 207 -8.71 14.32 32.63
CA THR A 207 -8.20 14.61 33.97
C THR A 207 -8.68 13.61 35.04
N ALA A 208 -9.95 13.15 34.93
CA ALA A 208 -10.47 12.10 35.81
C ALA A 208 -9.70 10.78 35.64
N LEU A 209 -9.37 10.37 34.41
CA LEU A 209 -8.57 9.19 34.12
C LEU A 209 -7.14 9.34 34.65
N ALA A 210 -6.49 10.48 34.39
CA ALA A 210 -5.15 10.77 34.86
C ALA A 210 -5.03 10.63 36.39
N ARG A 211 -5.93 11.28 37.15
CA ARG A 211 -5.98 11.18 38.61
C ARG A 211 -6.22 9.76 39.11
N ARG A 212 -7.13 9.02 38.50
CA ARG A 212 -7.48 7.66 38.91
C ARG A 212 -6.32 6.68 38.77
N ARG A 213 -5.48 6.85 37.72
CA ARG A 213 -4.38 5.92 37.43
C ARG A 213 -3.00 6.45 37.88
N ALA A 214 -2.93 7.66 38.46
CA ALA A 214 -1.71 8.23 39.01
C ALA A 214 -1.11 7.33 40.12
N GLY A 215 0.21 7.17 40.10
CA GLY A 215 0.94 6.33 41.08
C GLY A 215 0.84 4.81 40.81
N ARG A 216 0.00 4.40 39.86
CA ARG A 216 -0.13 3.00 39.42
C ARG A 216 0.40 2.86 37.98
N GLN A 217 -0.38 3.18 37.02
CA GLN A 217 0.01 3.16 35.61
C GLN A 217 0.84 4.39 35.25
N PHE A 218 0.41 5.56 35.68
CA PHE A 218 1.02 6.85 35.29
C PHE A 218 1.90 7.42 36.39
N ASP A 219 2.94 8.13 35.99
CA ASP A 219 3.74 8.98 36.87
C ASP A 219 2.83 10.00 37.55
N PRO A 220 2.78 10.03 38.91
CA PRO A 220 1.90 10.91 39.66
C PRO A 220 2.22 12.40 39.46
N ALA A 221 3.50 12.76 39.28
CA ALA A 221 3.90 14.14 39.05
C ALA A 221 3.46 14.61 37.65
N LEU A 222 3.65 13.80 36.59
CA LEU A 222 3.19 14.12 35.24
C LEU A 222 1.67 14.13 35.15
N ALA A 223 0.96 13.24 35.84
CA ALA A 223 -0.48 13.24 35.91
C ALA A 223 -1.05 14.51 36.60
N ALA A 224 -0.41 14.95 37.71
CA ALA A 224 -0.77 16.21 38.38
C ALA A 224 -0.50 17.42 37.49
N LEU A 225 0.66 17.45 36.82
CA LEU A 225 1.03 18.52 35.89
C LEU A 225 0.04 18.61 34.69
N LEU A 226 -0.31 17.48 34.10
CA LEU A 226 -1.34 17.45 33.04
C LEU A 226 -2.69 18.00 33.54
N CYS A 227 -3.11 17.61 34.76
CA CYS A 227 -4.36 18.08 35.33
C CYS A 227 -4.36 19.59 35.65
N SER A 228 -3.22 20.19 36.01
CA SER A 228 -3.11 21.63 36.28
C SER A 228 -3.07 22.49 35.03
N HIS A 229 -2.60 21.95 33.90
CA HIS A 229 -2.50 22.62 32.61
C HIS A 229 -3.41 22.03 31.53
N ALA A 230 -4.48 21.34 31.94
CA ALA A 230 -5.30 20.55 31.01
C ALA A 230 -5.90 21.37 29.87
N GLU A 231 -6.42 22.58 30.16
CA GLU A 231 -7.01 23.45 29.13
C GLU A 231 -5.98 23.84 28.05
N GLU A 232 -4.73 24.11 28.43
CA GLU A 232 -3.65 24.45 27.50
C GLU A 232 -3.20 23.22 26.71
N ILE A 233 -3.05 22.08 27.37
CA ILE A 233 -2.58 20.82 26.77
C ILE A 233 -3.58 20.31 25.74
N PHE A 234 -4.87 20.42 25.99
CA PHE A 234 -5.91 19.94 25.07
C PHE A 234 -6.43 21.00 24.08
N ALA A 235 -6.01 22.27 24.21
CA ALA A 235 -6.50 23.35 23.36
C ALA A 235 -6.29 23.06 21.87
N GLY A 236 -7.36 23.21 21.06
CA GLY A 236 -7.29 23.19 19.60
C GLY A 236 -6.85 21.84 18.97
N LEU A 237 -6.85 20.74 19.68
CA LEU A 237 -6.49 19.42 19.13
C LEU A 237 -7.39 18.96 17.98
N GLU A 238 -8.63 19.44 17.93
CA GLU A 238 -9.61 19.09 16.89
C GLU A 238 -9.71 20.15 15.78
N ALA A 239 -9.14 21.34 15.99
CA ALA A 239 -9.35 22.51 15.12
C ALA A 239 -8.42 22.55 13.90
N ALA A 240 -7.31 21.82 13.88
CA ALA A 240 -6.32 21.82 12.80
C ALA A 240 -5.95 20.40 12.39
N PRO A 241 -5.57 20.19 11.11
CA PRO A 241 -4.98 18.91 10.70
C PRO A 241 -3.75 18.61 11.56
N ALA A 242 -3.81 17.51 12.34
CA ALA A 242 -2.76 17.15 13.29
C ALA A 242 -1.41 16.90 12.57
N TRP A 243 -1.44 16.41 11.33
CA TRP A 243 -0.25 16.18 10.52
C TRP A 243 0.66 17.40 10.42
N ARG A 244 0.14 18.53 9.94
CA ARG A 244 0.95 19.75 9.74
C ARG A 244 1.55 20.24 11.05
N THR A 245 0.76 20.21 12.11
CA THR A 245 1.17 20.66 13.43
C THR A 245 2.27 19.77 14.00
N VAL A 246 2.13 18.46 13.88
CA VAL A 246 3.14 17.49 14.36
C VAL A 246 4.44 17.63 13.58
N ILE A 247 4.40 17.69 12.24
CA ILE A 247 5.60 17.83 11.42
C ILE A 247 6.32 19.16 11.68
N ALA A 248 5.57 20.25 11.90
CA ALA A 248 6.16 21.55 12.26
C ALA A 248 6.74 21.58 13.68
N ALA A 249 6.23 20.75 14.60
CA ALA A 249 6.65 20.69 16.00
C ALA A 249 7.83 19.71 16.24
N GLU A 250 8.38 19.07 15.21
CA GLU A 250 9.53 18.15 15.36
C GLU A 250 10.72 18.86 16.02
N PRO A 251 11.18 18.42 17.21
CA PRO A 251 12.31 19.03 17.87
C PRO A 251 13.65 18.49 17.34
N ALA A 252 14.67 19.32 17.30
CA ALA A 252 16.09 19.02 17.13
C ALA A 252 16.54 18.27 15.86
N LEU A 253 15.86 17.25 15.39
CA LEU A 253 16.39 16.40 14.31
C LEU A 253 16.15 17.00 12.91
N ALA A 254 14.93 17.40 12.58
CA ALA A 254 14.51 17.93 11.27
C ALA A 254 15.24 17.28 10.07
N VAL A 255 15.49 15.96 10.15
CA VAL A 255 16.35 15.22 9.22
C VAL A 255 15.63 15.01 7.89
N GLU A 256 16.17 15.63 6.84
CA GLU A 256 15.85 15.26 5.46
C GLU A 256 16.64 14.02 5.08
N LEU A 257 15.93 13.01 4.61
CA LEU A 257 16.54 11.74 4.20
C LEU A 257 17.19 11.88 2.81
N SER A 258 18.44 11.43 2.71
CA SER A 258 19.03 11.19 1.38
C SER A 258 18.26 10.09 0.64
N PRO A 259 18.37 9.97 -0.70
CA PRO A 259 17.72 8.90 -1.46
C PRO A 259 17.97 7.50 -0.88
N ASP A 260 19.22 7.20 -0.50
CA ASP A 260 19.62 5.91 0.06
C ASP A 260 19.08 5.69 1.48
N GLN A 261 19.02 6.74 2.30
CA GLN A 261 18.41 6.68 3.63
C GLN A 261 16.90 6.44 3.52
N LEU A 262 16.24 7.11 2.58
CA LEU A 262 14.80 6.89 2.33
C LEU A 262 14.54 5.44 1.91
N ASP A 263 15.34 4.89 0.99
CA ASP A 263 15.18 3.52 0.53
C ASP A 263 15.38 2.50 1.67
N ARG A 264 16.42 2.70 2.51
CA ARG A 264 16.62 1.85 3.70
C ARG A 264 15.48 1.96 4.70
N ALA A 265 14.98 3.17 4.96
CA ALA A 265 13.88 3.39 5.87
C ALA A 265 12.56 2.78 5.36
N LEU A 266 12.27 2.94 4.05
CA LEU A 266 11.09 2.32 3.42
C LEU A 266 11.17 0.80 3.48
N ALA A 267 12.33 0.20 3.18
CA ALA A 267 12.54 -1.25 3.28
C ALA A 267 12.39 -1.76 4.73
N ALA A 268 12.92 -1.03 5.71
CA ALA A 268 12.77 -1.38 7.12
C ALA A 268 11.30 -1.36 7.56
N ILE A 269 10.55 -0.33 7.18
CA ILE A 269 9.12 -0.22 7.48
C ILE A 269 8.32 -1.29 6.73
N ALA A 270 8.64 -1.57 5.45
CA ALA A 270 8.01 -2.63 4.67
C ALA A 270 8.12 -3.98 5.36
N ASN A 271 9.34 -4.39 5.73
CA ASN A 271 9.58 -5.63 6.48
C ASN A 271 8.80 -5.63 7.80
N PHE A 272 8.72 -4.48 8.46
CA PHE A 272 8.02 -4.36 9.72
C PHE A 272 6.50 -4.49 9.56
N VAL A 273 5.92 -3.91 8.53
CA VAL A 273 4.49 -4.07 8.17
C VAL A 273 4.17 -5.53 7.80
N ASP A 274 5.09 -6.18 7.08
CA ASP A 274 4.92 -7.58 6.66
C ASP A 274 4.89 -8.56 7.84
N LEU A 275 5.43 -8.19 9.04
CA LEU A 275 5.32 -8.99 10.28
C LEU A 275 3.87 -9.20 10.73
N LYS A 276 2.92 -8.43 10.21
CA LYS A 276 1.50 -8.56 10.56
C LYS A 276 0.94 -9.96 10.30
N SER A 277 1.48 -10.68 9.31
CA SER A 277 1.06 -12.04 8.99
C SER A 277 2.26 -12.91 8.64
N PRO A 278 2.33 -14.18 9.12
CA PRO A 278 3.38 -15.11 8.73
C PRO A 278 3.40 -15.42 7.23
N PHE A 279 2.30 -15.11 6.52
CA PHE A 279 2.16 -15.33 5.09
C PHE A 279 2.65 -14.14 4.23
N THR A 280 3.14 -13.07 4.86
CA THR A 280 3.61 -11.86 4.16
C THR A 280 5.05 -11.49 4.48
N LEU A 281 5.76 -12.32 5.22
CA LEU A 281 7.16 -12.05 5.60
C LEU A 281 8.06 -11.83 4.38
N GLY A 282 8.63 -10.61 4.25
CA GLY A 282 9.50 -10.21 3.15
C GLY A 282 8.79 -9.95 1.81
N HIS A 283 7.47 -10.04 1.77
CA HIS A 283 6.67 -9.85 0.55
C HIS A 283 6.89 -8.50 -0.11
N SER A 284 6.81 -7.41 0.68
CA SER A 284 6.92 -6.05 0.15
C SER A 284 8.29 -5.76 -0.46
N VAL A 285 9.36 -6.32 0.11
CA VAL A 285 10.72 -6.21 -0.44
C VAL A 285 10.85 -7.00 -1.74
N ALA A 286 10.37 -8.26 -1.77
CA ALA A 286 10.39 -9.08 -2.97
C ALA A 286 9.61 -8.45 -4.13
N VAL A 287 8.46 -7.84 -3.84
CA VAL A 287 7.67 -7.10 -4.85
C VAL A 287 8.42 -5.86 -5.34
N ALA A 288 9.08 -5.10 -4.46
CA ALA A 288 9.83 -3.91 -4.82
C ALA A 288 11.00 -4.23 -5.76
N GLU A 289 11.79 -5.26 -5.43
CA GLU A 289 12.93 -5.71 -6.23
C GLU A 289 12.49 -6.25 -7.60
N LEU A 290 11.44 -7.06 -7.61
CA LEU A 290 10.89 -7.62 -8.85
C LEU A 290 10.30 -6.53 -9.76
N ALA A 291 9.61 -5.55 -9.18
CA ALA A 291 9.04 -4.43 -9.91
C ALA A 291 10.12 -3.50 -10.48
N GLU A 292 11.18 -3.21 -9.72
CA GLU A 292 12.35 -2.45 -10.18
C GLU A 292 12.98 -3.08 -11.41
N GLU A 293 13.36 -4.36 -11.32
CA GLU A 293 13.99 -5.09 -12.42
C GLU A 293 13.07 -5.16 -13.66
N ALA A 294 11.78 -5.41 -13.46
CA ALA A 294 10.80 -5.40 -14.54
C ALA A 294 10.65 -4.01 -15.17
N GLY A 295 10.69 -2.95 -14.37
CA GLY A 295 10.67 -1.58 -14.84
C GLY A 295 11.87 -1.22 -15.72
N CYS A 296 13.07 -1.67 -15.31
CA CYS A 296 14.31 -1.53 -16.11
C CYS A 296 14.17 -2.25 -17.47
N ARG A 297 13.66 -3.49 -17.48
CA ARG A 297 13.46 -4.29 -18.71
C ARG A 297 12.45 -3.66 -19.66
N LEU A 298 11.43 -2.99 -19.13
CA LEU A 298 10.45 -2.23 -19.90
C LEU A 298 10.98 -0.89 -20.43
N GLY A 299 12.21 -0.50 -20.09
CA GLY A 299 12.79 0.78 -20.47
C GLY A 299 12.08 1.98 -19.85
N LEU A 300 11.53 1.84 -18.64
CA LEU A 300 10.98 2.98 -17.92
C LEU A 300 12.11 3.98 -17.58
N PRO A 301 11.81 5.29 -17.58
CA PRO A 301 12.77 6.30 -17.15
C PRO A 301 13.30 6.00 -15.73
N PRO A 302 14.59 6.27 -15.42
CA PRO A 302 15.19 5.96 -14.12
C PRO A 302 14.41 6.48 -12.91
N GLY A 303 13.84 7.69 -12.99
CA GLY A 303 13.00 8.25 -11.94
C GLY A 303 11.68 7.46 -11.73
N GLN A 304 11.09 6.90 -12.79
CA GLN A 304 9.92 6.03 -12.68
C GLN A 304 10.27 4.65 -12.12
N VAL A 305 11.44 4.11 -12.46
CA VAL A 305 11.94 2.85 -11.89
C VAL A 305 12.15 3.00 -10.37
N LEU A 306 12.79 4.09 -9.94
CA LEU A 306 12.99 4.39 -8.53
C LEU A 306 11.65 4.57 -7.79
N ALA A 307 10.72 5.33 -8.37
CA ALA A 307 9.39 5.50 -7.80
C ALA A 307 8.61 4.17 -7.73
N LEU A 308 8.74 3.32 -8.72
CA LEU A 308 8.14 1.98 -8.77
C LEU A 308 8.68 1.07 -7.66
N ARG A 309 10.00 1.01 -7.47
CA ARG A 309 10.63 0.29 -6.36
C ARG A 309 10.09 0.76 -5.01
N ARG A 310 10.12 2.07 -4.77
CA ARG A 310 9.61 2.67 -3.53
C ARG A 310 8.12 2.41 -3.32
N ALA A 311 7.31 2.48 -4.37
CA ALA A 311 5.90 2.10 -4.33
C ALA A 311 5.72 0.62 -3.96
N GLY A 312 6.64 -0.26 -4.41
CA GLY A 312 6.70 -1.66 -4.00
C GLY A 312 6.90 -1.84 -2.49
N PHE A 313 7.75 -1.06 -1.84
CA PHE A 313 7.92 -1.10 -0.39
C PHE A 313 6.64 -0.70 0.37
N VAL A 314 5.89 0.27 -0.12
CA VAL A 314 4.76 0.85 0.62
C VAL A 314 3.39 0.29 0.25
N HIS A 315 3.27 -0.49 -0.83
CA HIS A 315 1.96 -0.95 -1.35
C HIS A 315 1.12 -1.71 -0.33
N GLY A 316 1.77 -2.37 0.63
CA GLY A 316 1.15 -3.16 1.69
C GLY A 316 0.74 -2.40 2.95
N PHE A 317 1.08 -1.10 3.11
CA PHE A 317 0.90 -0.36 4.37
C PHE A 317 -0.55 -0.35 4.87
N GLY A 318 -1.52 -0.20 4.00
CA GLY A 318 -2.93 -0.20 4.36
C GLY A 318 -3.46 -1.55 4.89
N ARG A 319 -2.68 -2.65 4.77
CA ARG A 319 -3.01 -3.94 5.39
C ARG A 319 -3.11 -3.83 6.91
N LEU A 320 -2.42 -2.86 7.52
CA LEU A 320 -2.52 -2.59 8.96
C LEU A 320 -3.97 -2.34 9.40
N GLY A 321 -4.79 -1.72 8.55
CA GLY A 321 -6.20 -1.43 8.83
C GLY A 321 -7.18 -2.57 8.59
N VAL A 322 -6.71 -3.77 8.22
CA VAL A 322 -7.58 -4.94 8.00
C VAL A 322 -7.21 -6.04 8.98
N SER A 323 -8.19 -6.57 9.71
CA SER A 323 -7.98 -7.62 10.72
C SER A 323 -7.38 -8.91 10.13
N ASN A 324 -6.50 -9.55 10.89
CA ASN A 324 -5.93 -10.85 10.50
C ASN A 324 -6.96 -11.99 10.51
N SER A 325 -8.08 -11.83 11.20
CA SER A 325 -9.21 -12.77 11.06
C SER A 325 -9.74 -12.85 9.62
N ILE A 326 -9.50 -11.81 8.81
CA ILE A 326 -9.84 -11.74 7.40
C ILE A 326 -8.64 -12.16 6.54
N TRP A 327 -7.45 -11.54 6.76
CA TRP A 327 -6.23 -11.81 5.98
C TRP A 327 -5.78 -13.27 6.04
N ASP A 328 -5.87 -13.88 7.22
CA ASP A 328 -5.33 -15.22 7.49
C ASP A 328 -6.45 -16.27 7.53
N ARG A 329 -7.63 -15.95 7.00
CA ARG A 329 -8.72 -16.92 6.90
C ARG A 329 -8.40 -18.02 5.90
N PRO A 330 -8.47 -19.30 6.29
CA PRO A 330 -8.22 -20.42 5.38
C PRO A 330 -9.38 -20.73 4.44
N GLY A 331 -10.58 -20.20 4.71
CA GLY A 331 -11.79 -20.43 3.94
C GLY A 331 -12.24 -19.24 3.09
N PRO A 332 -13.38 -19.34 2.40
CA PRO A 332 -13.93 -18.26 1.60
C PRO A 332 -14.31 -17.05 2.45
N LEU A 333 -14.12 -15.88 1.88
CA LEU A 333 -14.47 -14.60 2.49
C LEU A 333 -15.92 -14.24 2.17
N SER A 334 -16.61 -13.67 3.14
CA SER A 334 -17.92 -13.04 2.93
C SER A 334 -17.79 -11.75 2.11
N ALA A 335 -18.90 -11.25 1.55
CA ALA A 335 -18.93 -10.00 0.81
C ALA A 335 -18.39 -8.82 1.64
N GLY A 336 -18.79 -8.72 2.92
CA GLY A 336 -18.32 -7.65 3.80
C GLY A 336 -16.82 -7.74 4.13
N GLU A 337 -16.24 -8.93 4.21
CA GLU A 337 -14.80 -9.13 4.38
C GLU A 337 -14.02 -8.75 3.13
N TRP A 338 -14.56 -9.08 1.96
CA TRP A 338 -14.00 -8.63 0.68
C TRP A 338 -13.96 -7.12 0.56
N GLU A 339 -15.03 -6.42 0.98
CA GLU A 339 -15.03 -4.95 0.98
C GLU A 339 -13.95 -4.37 1.88
N ARG A 340 -13.69 -4.97 3.05
CA ARG A 340 -12.58 -4.56 3.92
C ARG A 340 -11.22 -4.78 3.25
N ILE A 341 -11.02 -5.91 2.57
CA ILE A 341 -9.78 -6.14 1.80
C ILE A 341 -9.63 -5.10 0.69
N ARG A 342 -10.68 -4.83 -0.07
CA ARG A 342 -10.64 -3.86 -1.18
C ARG A 342 -10.24 -2.46 -0.76
N MET A 343 -10.40 -2.13 0.51
CA MET A 343 -10.04 -0.82 1.06
C MET A 343 -8.53 -0.64 1.29
N TYR A 344 -7.71 -1.71 1.43
CA TYR A 344 -6.32 -1.52 1.86
C TYR A 344 -5.45 -0.71 0.90
N PRO A 345 -5.58 -0.75 -0.44
CA PRO A 345 -4.79 0.11 -1.30
C PRO A 345 -5.16 1.60 -1.12
N TYR A 346 -6.43 1.90 -0.90
CA TYR A 346 -6.90 3.24 -0.58
C TYR A 346 -6.36 3.71 0.79
N LEU A 347 -6.33 2.84 1.79
CA LEU A 347 -5.73 3.17 3.09
C LEU A 347 -4.24 3.45 2.98
N THR A 348 -3.51 2.71 2.12
CA THR A 348 -2.10 2.99 1.79
C THR A 348 -1.93 4.41 1.25
N GLU A 349 -2.73 4.78 0.24
CA GLU A 349 -2.70 6.14 -0.32
C GLU A 349 -2.98 7.20 0.74
N ARG A 350 -4.00 6.99 1.57
CA ARG A 350 -4.37 7.91 2.66
C ARG A 350 -3.24 8.12 3.67
N MET A 351 -2.46 7.10 3.98
CA MET A 351 -1.31 7.20 4.89
C MET A 351 -0.19 8.06 4.28
N LEU A 352 0.02 7.98 2.97
CA LEU A 352 1.13 8.64 2.29
C LEU A 352 0.79 10.04 1.75
N HIS A 353 -0.49 10.32 1.55
CA HIS A 353 -0.99 11.54 0.88
C HIS A 353 -0.57 12.85 1.57
N GLN A 354 -0.36 12.85 2.87
CA GLN A 354 -0.05 14.06 3.64
C GLN A 354 1.38 14.58 3.39
N SER A 355 2.32 13.73 2.98
CA SER A 355 3.69 14.10 2.63
C SER A 355 3.83 14.32 1.13
N ALA A 356 4.33 15.50 0.72
CA ALA A 356 4.60 15.80 -0.68
C ALA A 356 5.63 14.84 -1.32
N ALA A 357 6.55 14.32 -0.52
CA ALA A 357 7.57 13.37 -0.96
C ALA A 357 7.03 11.94 -1.11
N LEU A 358 6.05 11.55 -0.29
CA LEU A 358 5.50 10.19 -0.26
C LEU A 358 4.22 10.04 -1.10
N ALA A 359 3.46 11.11 -1.33
CA ALA A 359 2.21 11.08 -2.08
C ALA A 359 2.33 10.45 -3.47
N PRO A 360 3.38 10.73 -4.28
CA PRO A 360 3.55 10.08 -5.58
C PRO A 360 3.71 8.56 -5.50
N LEU A 361 4.26 8.05 -4.40
CA LEU A 361 4.36 6.60 -4.16
C LEU A 361 2.98 5.99 -3.88
N GLY A 362 2.15 6.71 -3.12
CA GLY A 362 0.76 6.34 -2.84
C GLY A 362 -0.09 6.28 -4.12
N GLU A 363 0.13 7.20 -5.06
CA GLU A 363 -0.58 7.22 -6.35
C GLU A 363 -0.29 5.97 -7.20
N ILE A 364 0.94 5.45 -7.18
CA ILE A 364 1.29 4.19 -7.84
C ILE A 364 0.73 3.02 -7.04
N ALA A 365 0.96 3.02 -5.72
CA ALA A 365 0.58 1.93 -4.84
C ALA A 365 -0.92 1.67 -4.80
N VAL A 366 -1.78 2.71 -4.83
CA VAL A 366 -3.24 2.53 -4.79
C VAL A 366 -3.78 1.76 -6.00
N GLN A 367 -3.09 1.83 -7.15
CA GLN A 367 -3.54 1.24 -8.41
C GLN A 367 -3.09 -0.22 -8.62
N HIS A 368 -2.25 -0.81 -7.77
CA HIS A 368 -1.68 -2.14 -8.02
C HIS A 368 -2.71 -3.28 -8.06
N ARG A 369 -3.89 -3.08 -7.48
CA ARG A 369 -5.02 -4.02 -7.54
C ARG A 369 -6.05 -3.68 -8.61
N GLU A 370 -5.84 -2.62 -9.38
CA GLU A 370 -6.67 -2.32 -10.54
C GLU A 370 -6.43 -3.34 -11.67
N ARG A 371 -7.40 -3.49 -12.55
CA ARG A 371 -7.36 -4.41 -13.69
C ARG A 371 -7.77 -3.68 -14.96
N LEU A 372 -7.13 -4.00 -16.09
CA LEU A 372 -7.35 -3.31 -17.36
C LEU A 372 -8.81 -3.37 -17.84
N ASP A 373 -9.56 -4.40 -17.45
CA ASP A 373 -10.98 -4.57 -17.76
C ASP A 373 -11.93 -3.83 -16.77
N GLY A 374 -11.39 -3.15 -15.76
CA GLY A 374 -12.16 -2.44 -14.75
C GLY A 374 -12.67 -3.32 -13.59
N SER A 375 -12.33 -4.60 -13.56
CA SER A 375 -12.73 -5.53 -12.47
C SER A 375 -11.90 -5.38 -11.19
N GLY A 376 -10.87 -4.54 -11.22
CA GLY A 376 -9.98 -4.28 -10.10
C GLY A 376 -10.57 -3.38 -9.03
N TYR A 377 -9.75 -2.99 -8.07
CA TYR A 377 -10.12 -2.12 -6.95
C TYR A 377 -8.93 -1.27 -6.49
N PRO A 378 -9.12 -0.19 -5.74
CA PRO A 378 -10.36 0.27 -5.08
C PRO A 378 -11.26 1.17 -5.94
N ARG A 379 -10.79 1.64 -7.10
CA ARG A 379 -11.47 2.65 -7.92
C ARG A 379 -12.14 2.09 -9.17
N GLY A 380 -11.86 0.84 -9.55
CA GLY A 380 -12.34 0.23 -10.78
C GLY A 380 -11.78 0.90 -12.04
N LEU A 381 -10.54 1.37 -11.99
CA LEU A 381 -9.86 1.97 -13.14
C LEU A 381 -9.68 0.94 -14.26
N SER A 382 -9.74 1.39 -15.51
CA SER A 382 -9.58 0.52 -16.67
C SER A 382 -8.61 1.09 -17.71
N GLY A 383 -8.02 0.22 -18.50
CA GLY A 383 -7.18 0.58 -19.65
C GLY A 383 -6.12 1.64 -19.32
N GLY A 384 -6.14 2.74 -20.09
CA GLY A 384 -5.17 3.83 -19.99
C GLY A 384 -5.20 4.61 -18.67
N ALA A 385 -6.26 4.50 -17.86
CA ALA A 385 -6.35 5.17 -16.57
C ALA A 385 -5.40 4.58 -15.52
N ILE A 386 -4.93 3.34 -15.71
CA ILE A 386 -3.93 2.71 -14.84
C ILE A 386 -2.54 3.09 -15.36
N SER A 387 -1.73 3.74 -14.51
CA SER A 387 -0.38 4.18 -14.89
C SER A 387 0.54 2.99 -15.23
N ARG A 388 1.51 3.19 -16.14
CA ARG A 388 2.46 2.13 -16.52
C ARG A 388 3.21 1.54 -15.31
N PRO A 389 3.78 2.35 -14.38
CA PRO A 389 4.38 1.80 -13.17
C PRO A 389 3.42 0.95 -12.34
N ALA A 390 2.16 1.37 -12.18
CA ALA A 390 1.18 0.61 -11.42
C ALA A 390 0.81 -0.75 -12.06
N ARG A 391 0.80 -0.84 -13.42
CA ARG A 391 0.62 -2.12 -14.11
C ARG A 391 1.75 -3.09 -13.83
N VAL A 392 3.00 -2.59 -13.79
CA VAL A 392 4.18 -3.40 -13.44
C VAL A 392 4.09 -3.84 -11.98
N LEU A 393 3.79 -2.91 -11.06
CA LEU A 393 3.62 -3.23 -9.64
C LEU A 393 2.52 -4.28 -9.42
N GLY A 394 1.38 -4.15 -10.11
CA GLY A 394 0.29 -5.11 -10.03
C GLY A 394 0.63 -6.51 -10.55
N ALA A 395 1.45 -6.61 -11.59
CA ALA A 395 1.95 -7.88 -12.10
C ALA A 395 2.99 -8.50 -11.15
N ALA A 396 3.91 -7.69 -10.59
CA ALA A 396 4.93 -8.12 -9.63
C ALA A 396 4.30 -8.64 -8.33
N ASP A 397 3.34 -7.89 -7.75
CA ASP A 397 2.61 -8.30 -6.56
C ASP A 397 1.78 -9.58 -6.80
N ALA A 398 1.13 -9.70 -7.96
CA ALA A 398 0.39 -10.91 -8.31
C ALA A 398 1.32 -12.13 -8.40
N TYR A 399 2.49 -12.00 -9.05
CA TYR A 399 3.47 -13.06 -9.14
C TYR A 399 4.02 -13.45 -7.76
N ALA A 400 4.55 -12.49 -6.99
CA ALA A 400 5.10 -12.72 -5.65
C ALA A 400 4.07 -13.37 -4.73
N SER A 401 2.83 -12.85 -4.71
CA SER A 401 1.73 -13.42 -3.92
C SER A 401 1.43 -14.89 -4.28
N MET A 402 1.60 -15.32 -5.52
CA MET A 402 1.42 -16.72 -5.93
C MET A 402 2.59 -17.60 -5.51
N ARG A 403 3.80 -17.08 -5.46
CA ARG A 403 5.02 -17.78 -5.05
C ARG A 403 5.14 -17.98 -3.54
N GLU A 404 4.29 -17.33 -2.77
CA GLU A 404 4.24 -17.42 -1.30
C GLU A 404 3.10 -18.31 -0.83
N PRO A 405 3.23 -18.99 0.33
CA PRO A 405 2.11 -19.68 0.95
C PRO A 405 1.02 -18.67 1.35
N ARG A 406 -0.23 -19.10 1.35
CA ARG A 406 -1.38 -18.35 1.84
C ARG A 406 -2.22 -19.26 2.76
N PRO A 407 -3.07 -18.74 3.64
CA PRO A 407 -3.84 -19.56 4.57
C PRO A 407 -4.66 -20.66 3.88
N HIS A 408 -5.10 -20.41 2.65
CA HIS A 408 -5.98 -21.29 1.86
C HIS A 408 -5.24 -22.13 0.79
N ARG A 409 -3.91 -21.94 0.61
CA ARG A 409 -3.12 -22.67 -0.38
C ARG A 409 -1.62 -22.64 -0.08
N PRO A 410 -0.84 -23.67 -0.47
CA PRO A 410 0.61 -23.61 -0.47
C PRO A 410 1.14 -22.62 -1.52
N ALA A 411 2.45 -22.33 -1.47
CA ALA A 411 3.15 -21.62 -2.54
C ALA A 411 3.01 -22.36 -3.86
N ARG A 412 2.71 -21.67 -4.95
CA ARG A 412 2.62 -22.26 -6.28
C ARG A 412 4.03 -22.44 -6.88
N PRO A 413 4.29 -23.49 -7.66
CA PRO A 413 5.48 -23.59 -8.50
C PRO A 413 5.63 -22.37 -9.43
N ALA A 414 6.87 -22.05 -9.82
CA ALA A 414 7.16 -20.87 -10.64
C ALA A 414 6.42 -20.89 -11.99
N GLU A 415 6.40 -22.06 -12.66
CA GLU A 415 5.72 -22.21 -13.95
C GLU A 415 4.20 -22.07 -13.84
N ASP A 416 3.60 -22.56 -12.75
CA ASP A 416 2.16 -22.41 -12.50
C ASP A 416 1.78 -20.94 -12.29
N ALA A 417 2.60 -20.21 -11.51
CA ALA A 417 2.42 -18.78 -11.30
C ALA A 417 2.55 -17.99 -12.61
N ALA A 418 3.54 -18.33 -13.44
CA ALA A 418 3.72 -17.75 -14.76
C ALA A 418 2.55 -18.07 -15.71
N GLY A 419 2.06 -19.31 -15.68
CA GLY A 419 0.87 -19.74 -16.43
C GLY A 419 -0.38 -18.94 -16.08
N GLU A 420 -0.60 -18.69 -14.81
CA GLU A 420 -1.72 -17.87 -14.31
C GLU A 420 -1.62 -16.42 -14.75
N LEU A 421 -0.42 -15.78 -14.62
CA LEU A 421 -0.25 -14.40 -15.11
C LEU A 421 -0.54 -14.28 -16.61
N ARG A 422 -0.08 -15.25 -17.41
CA ARG A 422 -0.41 -15.28 -18.85
C ARG A 422 -1.90 -15.50 -19.11
N ALA A 423 -2.59 -16.25 -18.25
CA ALA A 423 -4.06 -16.38 -18.32
C ALA A 423 -4.77 -15.06 -18.01
N GLU A 424 -4.31 -14.31 -17.01
CA GLU A 424 -4.81 -12.96 -16.68
C GLU A 424 -4.62 -11.98 -17.86
N VAL A 425 -3.49 -12.06 -18.58
CA VAL A 425 -3.27 -11.26 -19.81
C VAL A 425 -4.27 -11.64 -20.90
N ARG A 426 -4.46 -12.96 -21.15
CA ARG A 426 -5.43 -13.43 -22.15
C ARG A 426 -6.86 -13.02 -21.83
N ALA A 427 -7.18 -12.93 -20.55
CA ALA A 427 -8.48 -12.45 -20.06
C ALA A 427 -8.63 -10.93 -20.10
N GLY A 428 -7.59 -10.17 -20.51
CA GLY A 428 -7.63 -8.71 -20.60
C GLY A 428 -7.52 -7.99 -19.23
N ARG A 429 -7.11 -8.69 -18.19
CA ARG A 429 -7.00 -8.14 -16.82
C ARG A 429 -5.64 -7.55 -16.50
N LEU A 430 -4.56 -8.14 -16.97
CA LEU A 430 -3.20 -7.64 -16.78
C LEU A 430 -2.57 -7.16 -18.10
N ASP A 431 -1.62 -6.24 -17.97
CA ASP A 431 -0.84 -5.72 -19.10
C ASP A 431 0.20 -6.76 -19.56
N GLY A 432 0.15 -7.14 -20.84
CA GLY A 432 1.02 -8.19 -21.38
C GLY A 432 2.50 -7.82 -21.33
N ALA A 433 2.86 -6.56 -21.60
CA ALA A 433 4.25 -6.11 -21.55
C ALA A 433 4.77 -6.08 -20.10
N ALA A 434 3.95 -5.65 -19.15
CA ALA A 434 4.29 -5.66 -17.73
C ALA A 434 4.48 -7.09 -17.22
N VAL A 435 3.59 -8.03 -17.60
CA VAL A 435 3.70 -9.44 -17.21
C VAL A 435 4.95 -10.08 -17.81
N ASP A 436 5.23 -9.86 -19.10
CA ASP A 436 6.43 -10.38 -19.74
C ASP A 436 7.70 -9.90 -19.03
N ALA A 437 7.80 -8.60 -18.72
CA ALA A 437 8.94 -8.03 -18.02
C ALA A 437 9.11 -8.60 -16.59
N VAL A 438 8.01 -8.80 -15.84
CA VAL A 438 8.02 -9.42 -14.52
C VAL A 438 8.46 -10.88 -14.60
N LEU A 439 7.99 -11.64 -15.58
CA LEU A 439 8.39 -13.03 -15.75
C LEU A 439 9.86 -13.16 -16.13
N GLU A 440 10.38 -12.29 -17.01
CA GLU A 440 11.81 -12.25 -17.32
C GLU A 440 12.66 -11.86 -16.12
N ALA A 441 12.23 -10.87 -15.33
CA ALA A 441 12.88 -10.47 -14.08
C ALA A 441 12.90 -11.64 -13.06
N ALA A 442 11.83 -12.44 -13.03
CA ALA A 442 11.75 -13.65 -12.20
C ALA A 442 12.52 -14.86 -12.77
N GLY A 443 13.26 -14.72 -13.88
CA GLY A 443 14.10 -15.75 -14.48
C GLY A 443 13.38 -16.69 -15.44
N HIS A 444 12.13 -16.42 -15.80
CA HIS A 444 11.43 -17.20 -16.81
C HIS A 444 11.96 -16.89 -18.21
N ARG A 445 12.16 -17.93 -19.01
CA ARG A 445 12.38 -17.75 -20.45
C ARG A 445 11.06 -17.45 -21.11
N LEU A 446 10.92 -16.27 -21.65
CA LEU A 446 9.80 -16.00 -22.54
C LEU A 446 9.97 -16.81 -23.83
N PRO A 447 8.90 -17.42 -24.36
CA PRO A 447 8.97 -17.90 -25.73
C PRO A 447 9.43 -16.70 -26.56
N ARG A 448 10.52 -16.84 -27.31
CA ARG A 448 10.95 -15.79 -28.25
C ARG A 448 9.70 -15.35 -28.96
N ARG A 449 9.19 -14.18 -28.62
CA ARG A 449 8.24 -13.48 -29.45
C ARG A 449 8.95 -13.48 -30.81
N ARG A 450 8.49 -14.30 -31.77
CA ARG A 450 8.80 -14.01 -33.14
C ARG A 450 8.54 -12.53 -33.20
N GLU A 451 9.57 -11.74 -33.43
CA GLU A 451 9.41 -10.36 -33.85
C GLU A 451 8.39 -10.45 -34.97
N ALA A 452 7.13 -10.27 -34.66
CA ALA A 452 6.16 -9.93 -35.66
C ALA A 452 6.79 -8.65 -36.20
N LEU A 453 7.44 -8.76 -37.35
CA LEU A 453 7.96 -7.64 -38.09
C LEU A 453 6.92 -6.56 -37.91
N ALA A 454 7.22 -5.57 -37.07
CA ALA A 454 6.31 -4.46 -36.87
C ALA A 454 6.18 -3.86 -38.27
N GLY A 455 4.99 -3.90 -38.82
CA GLY A 455 4.71 -3.29 -40.12
C GLY A 455 5.06 -1.79 -40.03
N PRO A 456 5.12 -1.09 -41.13
CA PRO A 456 5.40 0.33 -41.15
C PRO A 456 4.51 1.06 -40.13
N ALA A 457 5.04 2.10 -39.47
CA ALA A 457 4.41 2.86 -38.39
C ALA A 457 3.97 2.03 -37.15
N GLY A 458 4.63 0.89 -36.86
CA GLY A 458 4.31 0.06 -35.70
C GLY A 458 3.00 -0.73 -35.82
N LEU A 459 2.51 -0.95 -37.03
CA LEU A 459 1.36 -1.80 -37.28
C LEU A 459 1.68 -3.26 -36.96
N THR A 460 0.80 -3.92 -36.23
CA THR A 460 0.89 -5.38 -36.01
C THR A 460 0.61 -6.14 -37.30
N ALA A 461 1.04 -7.39 -37.41
CA ALA A 461 0.75 -8.25 -38.59
C ALA A 461 -0.76 -8.27 -38.91
N ARG A 462 -1.63 -8.31 -37.89
CA ARG A 462 -3.09 -8.29 -38.06
C ARG A 462 -3.60 -6.95 -38.55
N GLU A 463 -3.05 -5.84 -38.10
CA GLU A 463 -3.38 -4.49 -38.58
C GLU A 463 -2.89 -4.31 -40.00
N VAL A 464 -1.76 -4.87 -40.40
CA VAL A 464 -1.30 -4.89 -41.80
C VAL A 464 -2.26 -5.68 -42.68
N GLU A 465 -2.73 -6.85 -42.25
CA GLU A 465 -3.76 -7.62 -42.99
C GLU A 465 -5.06 -6.81 -43.20
N VAL A 466 -5.53 -6.16 -42.10
CA VAL A 466 -6.72 -5.29 -42.18
C VAL A 466 -6.47 -4.11 -43.09
N LEU A 467 -5.31 -3.44 -43.02
CA LEU A 467 -4.95 -2.31 -43.88
C LEU A 467 -4.90 -2.69 -45.37
N ILE A 468 -4.34 -3.86 -45.68
CA ILE A 468 -4.32 -4.38 -47.07
C ILE A 468 -5.75 -4.57 -47.59
N LEU A 469 -6.64 -5.17 -46.82
CA LEU A 469 -8.04 -5.38 -47.21
C LEU A 469 -8.81 -4.05 -47.32
N LEU A 470 -8.54 -3.13 -46.38
CA LEU A 470 -9.07 -1.77 -46.39
C LEU A 470 -8.65 -1.03 -47.67
N ALA A 471 -7.36 -1.07 -48.01
CA ALA A 471 -6.81 -0.43 -49.22
C ALA A 471 -7.35 -1.04 -50.52
N ARG A 472 -7.75 -2.31 -50.51
CA ARG A 472 -8.44 -2.99 -51.61
C ARG A 472 -9.93 -2.63 -51.70
N GLY A 473 -10.44 -1.73 -50.86
CA GLY A 473 -11.82 -1.24 -50.93
C GLY A 473 -12.86 -2.06 -50.16
N LEU A 474 -12.48 -3.08 -49.40
CA LEU A 474 -13.43 -3.91 -48.67
C LEU A 474 -14.05 -3.14 -47.49
N SER A 475 -15.37 -3.25 -47.30
CA SER A 475 -16.08 -2.73 -46.14
C SER A 475 -15.72 -3.47 -44.87
N ASN A 476 -15.96 -2.86 -43.68
CA ASN A 476 -15.68 -3.51 -42.38
C ASN A 476 -16.39 -4.87 -42.24
N LYS A 477 -17.58 -5.03 -42.83
CA LYS A 477 -18.32 -6.30 -42.89
C LYS A 477 -17.56 -7.35 -43.72
N GLN A 478 -17.09 -6.99 -44.91
CA GLN A 478 -16.32 -7.89 -45.78
C GLN A 478 -14.94 -8.22 -45.21
N ILE A 479 -14.29 -7.26 -44.52
CA ILE A 479 -13.04 -7.51 -43.77
C ILE A 479 -13.29 -8.51 -42.65
N ALA A 480 -14.38 -8.34 -41.92
CA ALA A 480 -14.77 -9.23 -40.83
C ALA A 480 -15.02 -10.67 -41.32
N GLU A 481 -15.78 -10.83 -42.41
CA GLU A 481 -16.03 -12.12 -43.04
C GLU A 481 -14.74 -12.79 -43.53
N ARG A 482 -13.84 -12.03 -44.16
CA ARG A 482 -12.57 -12.56 -44.69
C ARG A 482 -11.58 -12.97 -43.62
N LEU A 483 -11.58 -12.28 -42.47
CA LEU A 483 -10.67 -12.49 -41.37
C LEU A 483 -11.26 -13.33 -40.21
N VAL A 484 -12.52 -13.78 -40.37
CA VAL A 484 -13.29 -14.57 -39.38
C VAL A 484 -13.33 -13.86 -38.02
N ILE A 485 -13.73 -12.58 -38.02
CA ILE A 485 -13.92 -11.73 -36.84
C ILE A 485 -15.28 -11.03 -36.89
N THR A 486 -15.66 -10.32 -35.83
CA THR A 486 -16.90 -9.53 -35.84
C THR A 486 -16.72 -8.20 -36.62
N PRO A 487 -17.77 -7.62 -37.23
CA PRO A 487 -17.69 -6.30 -37.86
C PRO A 487 -17.24 -5.19 -36.90
N LYS A 488 -17.59 -5.28 -35.60
CA LYS A 488 -17.15 -4.37 -34.57
C LYS A 488 -15.64 -4.48 -34.32
N THR A 489 -15.11 -5.70 -34.32
CA THR A 489 -13.66 -5.95 -34.18
C THR A 489 -12.89 -5.40 -35.37
N ALA A 490 -13.41 -5.58 -36.60
CA ALA A 490 -12.83 -4.99 -37.80
C ALA A 490 -12.82 -3.46 -37.74
N GLY A 491 -13.90 -2.83 -37.27
CA GLY A 491 -13.98 -1.39 -37.04
C GLY A 491 -12.91 -0.89 -36.07
N ASN A 492 -12.75 -1.54 -34.92
CA ASN A 492 -11.73 -1.19 -33.91
C ASN A 492 -10.30 -1.28 -34.49
N HIS A 493 -10.01 -2.32 -35.30
CA HIS A 493 -8.71 -2.39 -36.00
C HIS A 493 -8.51 -1.21 -36.96
N VAL A 494 -9.53 -0.79 -37.71
CA VAL A 494 -9.44 0.35 -38.61
C VAL A 494 -9.16 1.65 -37.86
N GLU A 495 -9.82 1.88 -36.72
CA GLU A 495 -9.58 3.04 -35.87
C GLU A 495 -8.15 3.04 -35.32
N HIS A 496 -7.64 1.90 -34.81
CA HIS A 496 -6.28 1.77 -34.33
C HIS A 496 -5.25 1.97 -35.45
N ILE A 497 -5.52 1.48 -36.65
CA ILE A 497 -4.67 1.70 -37.83
C ILE A 497 -4.60 3.21 -38.13
N TYR A 498 -5.74 3.89 -38.22
CA TYR A 498 -5.80 5.33 -38.49
C TYR A 498 -4.99 6.14 -37.48
N ALA A 499 -5.12 5.81 -36.17
CA ALA A 499 -4.35 6.45 -35.10
C ALA A 499 -2.83 6.21 -35.23
N LYS A 500 -2.41 5.03 -35.68
CA LYS A 500 -0.98 4.68 -35.80
C LYS A 500 -0.31 5.29 -37.03
N ILE A 501 -1.04 5.42 -38.14
CA ILE A 501 -0.51 5.94 -39.39
C ILE A 501 -0.87 7.43 -39.63
N ASP A 502 -1.46 8.08 -38.63
CA ASP A 502 -1.95 9.47 -38.70
C ASP A 502 -2.85 9.74 -39.92
N ALA A 503 -3.78 8.83 -40.18
CA ALA A 503 -4.73 8.93 -41.30
C ALA A 503 -6.13 9.27 -40.78
N SER A 504 -6.81 10.23 -41.44
CA SER A 504 -8.18 10.63 -41.11
C SER A 504 -9.23 10.04 -42.05
N SER A 505 -8.80 9.29 -43.07
CA SER A 505 -9.71 8.74 -44.08
C SER A 505 -9.20 7.42 -44.65
N ARG A 506 -10.13 6.64 -45.23
CA ARG A 506 -9.82 5.40 -45.94
C ARG A 506 -8.85 5.63 -47.10
N ALA A 507 -9.01 6.74 -47.83
CA ALA A 507 -8.13 7.09 -48.93
C ALA A 507 -6.69 7.36 -48.46
N ALA A 508 -6.53 8.07 -47.35
CA ALA A 508 -5.22 8.29 -46.72
C ALA A 508 -4.56 6.99 -46.28
N ALA A 509 -5.33 6.07 -45.69
CA ALA A 509 -4.84 4.75 -45.28
C ALA A 509 -4.45 3.87 -46.49
N ALA A 510 -5.21 3.94 -47.59
CA ALA A 510 -4.85 3.25 -48.82
C ALA A 510 -3.57 3.80 -49.46
N MET A 511 -3.39 5.12 -49.46
CA MET A 511 -2.16 5.78 -49.91
C MET A 511 -0.95 5.34 -49.05
N PHE A 512 -1.11 5.29 -47.75
CA PHE A 512 -0.07 4.78 -46.83
C PHE A 512 0.31 3.34 -47.19
N ALA A 513 -0.64 2.46 -47.44
CA ALA A 513 -0.40 1.08 -47.85
C ALA A 513 0.39 0.98 -49.16
N VAL A 514 0.10 1.84 -50.16
CA VAL A 514 0.83 1.93 -51.43
C VAL A 514 2.26 2.43 -51.19
N GLN A 515 2.44 3.53 -50.46
CA GLN A 515 3.74 4.14 -50.18
C GLN A 515 4.71 3.19 -49.45
N HIS A 516 4.18 2.27 -48.63
CA HIS A 516 4.98 1.30 -47.89
C HIS A 516 5.03 -0.08 -48.56
N GLY A 517 4.62 -0.19 -49.84
CA GLY A 517 4.74 -1.43 -50.61
C GLY A 517 3.91 -2.61 -50.08
N LEU A 518 2.82 -2.32 -49.32
CA LEU A 518 1.97 -3.37 -48.76
C LEU A 518 0.98 -3.95 -49.80
N LEU A 519 0.86 -3.31 -50.98
CA LEU A 519 0.04 -3.79 -52.09
C LEU A 519 0.98 -4.20 -53.23
N PRO A 520 0.88 -5.44 -53.79
CA PRO A 520 1.67 -5.84 -54.95
C PRO A 520 1.28 -5.02 -56.18
N GLU A 521 2.26 -4.57 -56.98
CA GLU A 521 2.10 -3.69 -58.15
C GLU A 521 1.26 -4.27 -59.28
N GLU A 522 0.95 -5.57 -59.31
CA GLU A 522 0.34 -6.27 -60.44
C GLU A 522 -1.17 -6.09 -60.62
N LYS A 523 -1.89 -5.40 -59.74
CA LYS A 523 -3.36 -5.29 -59.84
C LYS A 523 -3.96 -3.89 -60.03
N MET A 524 -3.17 -2.88 -60.32
CA MET A 524 -3.70 -1.55 -60.64
C MET A 524 -4.12 -1.38 -62.14
N ARG A 525 -3.94 -2.41 -62.97
CA ARG A 525 -4.24 -2.32 -64.42
C ARG A 525 -5.54 -2.97 -64.88
N GLN A 526 -6.40 -3.44 -64.02
CA GLN A 526 -7.69 -3.99 -64.41
C GLN A 526 -8.84 -3.34 -63.64
N SER A 527 -9.23 -2.14 -64.06
CA SER A 527 -10.60 -1.64 -63.89
C SER A 527 -11.34 -1.92 -65.20
N PRO A 528 -12.39 -2.76 -65.21
CA PRO A 528 -13.24 -2.92 -66.40
C PRO A 528 -14.32 -1.84 -66.35
N HIS A 529 -14.08 -0.71 -66.99
CA HIS A 529 -15.12 0.18 -67.58
C HIS A 529 -14.40 1.38 -68.22
N ALA A 530 -14.01 1.16 -69.49
CA ALA A 530 -13.90 2.23 -70.47
C ALA A 530 -15.13 2.10 -71.42
N PRO A 531 -15.97 3.13 -71.63
CA PRO A 531 -17.00 3.10 -72.60
C PRO A 531 -16.40 3.20 -74.04
N ALA A 532 -17.02 2.47 -74.97
CA ALA A 532 -16.63 2.33 -76.37
C ALA A 532 -16.49 3.68 -77.10
N ALA A 533 -15.48 3.74 -77.98
CA ALA A 533 -15.23 4.84 -78.89
C ALA A 533 -16.33 4.99 -79.90
N GLY A 534 -16.99 6.17 -80.00
CA GLY A 534 -17.82 6.62 -81.08
C GLY A 534 -16.95 7.16 -82.25
N PRO A 535 -17.49 7.28 -83.45
CA PRO A 535 -16.72 7.30 -84.69
C PRO A 535 -16.03 8.64 -84.98
N ARG A 536 -14.91 8.52 -85.69
CA ARG A 536 -14.10 9.63 -86.24
C ARG A 536 -14.89 10.48 -87.22
N LEU A 537 -14.82 11.78 -87.15
CA LEU A 537 -15.13 12.73 -88.22
C LEU A 537 -13.84 13.41 -88.69
N PRO A 538 -13.77 13.81 -90.04
CA PRO A 538 -12.46 14.06 -90.64
C PRO A 538 -11.96 15.51 -90.50
N SER A 539 -10.66 15.63 -90.75
CA SER A 539 -9.91 16.86 -90.87
C SER A 539 -10.46 17.88 -91.82
N CYS A 540 -10.46 19.16 -91.46
CA CYS A 540 -10.15 20.23 -92.46
C CYS A 540 -9.72 21.53 -91.74
N LEU A 541 -8.57 22.03 -92.14
CA LEU A 541 -8.19 23.44 -92.37
C LEU A 541 -7.91 24.37 -91.08
N ARG A 542 -6.80 24.66 -90.85
CA ARG A 542 -5.73 25.68 -91.01
C ARG A 542 -4.85 25.77 -89.85
#